data_02a9c8c7809e0cc4d5c3f932d6f6afd6
#
_entry.id   02a9c8c7809e0cc4d5c3f932d6f6afd6
#
_cell.length_a   1.000
_cell.length_b   1.000
_cell.length_c   1.000
_cell.angle_alpha   90.00
_cell.angle_beta   90.00
_cell.angle_gamma   90.00
#
_symmetry.space_group_name_H-M   'P 1'
#
loop_
_entity.id
_entity.type
_entity.pdbx_description
1 polymer ?
#
loop_
_entity_poly.entity_id
_entity_poly.type
_entity_poly.pdbx_seq_one_letter_code
_entity_poly.pdbx_strand_id
1 'polypeptide(L)'
;KLPELELAVDGFITPEQKIKLKIIKEHFDALTLCKKHLEETILELAQPYQNEIQLIQTSPGFKNELSAVALISEIGVDMSEFHSSKHLCSWAGLAPTNNESAGKKKSVRISKAGCYLKPLLVQIANAVVKSTKYPEIRNKYLNIKKRRGHKKAIIAIARKLLTAIYHMLKNQEVYQAQLF
;
A
#
# COMPACT_ATOMS: atom_id res chain seq x y z
N LYS A 1 24.73 13.77 11.69
CA LYS A 1 23.37 13.72 12.29
C LYS A 1 23.30 12.91 13.58
N LEU A 2 24.06 11.80 13.77
CA LEU A 2 24.09 11.06 15.01
C LEU A 2 24.66 11.90 16.19
N PRO A 3 25.82 12.56 16.05
CA PRO A 3 26.38 13.41 17.11
C PRO A 3 25.47 14.58 17.50
N GLU A 4 24.78 15.18 16.53
CA GLU A 4 23.81 16.26 16.77
C GLU A 4 22.59 15.75 17.52
N LEU A 5 22.19 14.50 17.29
CA LEU A 5 21.07 13.87 17.97
C LEU A 5 21.45 13.48 19.41
N GLU A 6 22.67 12.97 19.60
CA GLU A 6 23.22 12.67 20.93
C GLU A 6 23.27 13.92 21.80
N LEU A 7 23.81 15.04 21.26
CA LEU A 7 23.79 16.32 21.97
C LEU A 7 22.38 16.85 22.26
N ALA A 8 21.41 16.60 21.35
CA ALA A 8 20.04 17.07 21.54
C ALA A 8 19.27 16.26 22.60
N VAL A 9 19.65 15.00 22.85
CA VAL A 9 19.03 14.14 23.88
C VAL A 9 19.88 14.03 25.14
N ASP A 10 21.08 14.62 25.16
CA ASP A 10 21.94 14.69 26.35
C ASP A 10 21.32 15.66 27.34
N GLY A 11 20.85 15.13 28.46
CA GLY A 11 20.14 15.87 29.47
C GLY A 11 20.01 15.10 30.78
N PHE A 12 19.56 15.80 31.82
CA PHE A 12 19.32 15.19 33.11
C PHE A 12 18.00 14.41 33.12
N ILE A 13 18.05 13.11 33.40
CA ILE A 13 16.89 12.23 33.57
C ILE A 13 16.72 11.94 35.06
N THR A 14 15.57 12.30 35.63
CA THR A 14 15.26 11.99 37.03
C THR A 14 15.13 10.46 37.24
N PRO A 15 15.33 9.95 38.48
CA PRO A 15 15.14 8.54 38.79
C PRO A 15 13.75 8.02 38.39
N GLU A 16 12.69 8.81 38.61
CA GLU A 16 11.32 8.43 38.21
C GLU A 16 11.16 8.33 36.70
N GLN A 17 11.77 9.25 35.94
CA GLN A 17 11.76 9.20 34.47
C GLN A 17 12.49 7.98 33.99
N LYS A 18 13.63 7.63 34.60
CA LYS A 18 14.40 6.42 34.25
C LYS A 18 13.58 5.15 34.43
N ILE A 19 12.85 5.02 35.56
CA ILE A 19 11.97 3.89 35.82
C ILE A 19 10.87 3.80 34.79
N LYS A 20 10.19 4.92 34.48
CA LYS A 20 9.14 4.98 33.47
C LYS A 20 9.65 4.57 32.08
N LEU A 21 10.80 5.09 31.67
CA LEU A 21 11.42 4.76 30.38
C LEU A 21 11.80 3.28 30.30
N LYS A 22 12.26 2.68 31.40
CA LYS A 22 12.56 1.24 31.46
C LYS A 22 11.30 0.40 31.20
N ILE A 23 10.20 0.71 31.89
CA ILE A 23 8.92 0.00 31.70
C ILE A 23 8.40 0.15 30.26
N ILE A 24 8.47 1.38 29.71
CA ILE A 24 8.05 1.64 28.32
C ILE A 24 8.90 0.84 27.33
N LYS A 25 10.22 0.77 27.58
CA LYS A 25 11.14 -0.02 26.75
C LYS A 25 10.81 -1.51 26.80
N GLU A 26 10.61 -2.07 27.98
CA GLU A 26 10.23 -3.47 28.15
C GLU A 26 8.93 -3.81 27.38
N HIS A 27 7.92 -2.92 27.46
CA HIS A 27 6.67 -3.09 26.72
C HIS A 27 6.89 -2.98 25.19
N PHE A 28 7.71 -2.03 24.74
CA PHE A 28 8.06 -1.88 23.33
C PHE A 28 8.79 -3.11 22.78
N ASP A 29 9.75 -3.65 23.55
CA ASP A 29 10.50 -4.85 23.17
C ASP A 29 9.56 -6.08 23.09
N ALA A 30 8.63 -6.23 24.05
CA ALA A 30 7.62 -7.29 24.01
C ALA A 30 6.68 -7.18 22.79
N LEU A 31 6.18 -5.98 22.48
CA LEU A 31 5.35 -5.76 21.28
C LEU A 31 6.13 -6.03 19.98
N THR A 32 7.41 -5.67 19.94
CA THR A 32 8.27 -5.93 18.79
C THR A 32 8.45 -7.44 18.56
N LEU A 33 8.62 -8.22 19.63
CA LEU A 33 8.70 -9.66 19.55
C LEU A 33 7.37 -10.28 19.10
N CYS A 34 6.24 -9.85 19.66
CA CYS A 34 4.92 -10.31 19.23
C CYS A 34 4.67 -10.02 17.75
N LYS A 35 5.04 -8.81 17.30
CA LYS A 35 4.94 -8.44 15.88
C LYS A 35 5.75 -9.40 15.00
N LYS A 36 7.00 -9.72 15.40
CA LYS A 36 7.84 -10.64 14.65
C LYS A 36 7.22 -12.03 14.52
N HIS A 37 6.70 -12.59 15.60
CA HIS A 37 6.01 -13.88 15.57
C HIS A 37 4.77 -13.87 14.67
N LEU A 38 3.99 -12.78 14.69
CA LEU A 38 2.84 -12.63 13.80
C LEU A 38 3.27 -12.57 12.32
N GLU A 39 4.34 -11.84 12.00
CA GLU A 39 4.87 -11.76 10.65
C GLU A 39 5.36 -13.13 10.16
N GLU A 40 6.05 -13.89 11.00
CA GLU A 40 6.49 -15.27 10.71
C GLU A 40 5.29 -16.19 10.44
N THR A 41 4.29 -16.20 11.32
CA THR A 41 3.05 -16.97 11.13
C THR A 41 2.30 -16.59 9.85
N ILE A 42 2.20 -15.30 9.53
CA ILE A 42 1.56 -14.82 8.29
C ILE A 42 2.30 -15.37 7.07
N LEU A 43 3.64 -15.36 7.08
CA LEU A 43 4.44 -15.88 5.96
C LEU A 43 4.32 -17.40 5.83
N GLU A 44 4.26 -18.13 6.93
CA GLU A 44 3.99 -19.57 6.92
C GLU A 44 2.63 -19.91 6.30
N LEU A 45 1.57 -19.19 6.70
CA LEU A 45 0.24 -19.34 6.13
C LEU A 45 0.15 -18.94 4.65
N ALA A 46 1.04 -18.06 4.20
CA ALA A 46 1.10 -17.59 2.81
C ALA A 46 1.90 -18.52 1.88
N GLN A 47 2.57 -19.56 2.40
CA GLN A 47 3.39 -20.48 1.60
C GLN A 47 2.67 -21.09 0.38
N PRO A 48 1.39 -21.47 0.44
CA PRO A 48 0.69 -22.00 -0.74
C PRO A 48 0.58 -21.01 -1.90
N TYR A 49 0.75 -19.71 -1.65
CA TYR A 49 0.61 -18.61 -2.63
C TYR A 49 1.95 -17.98 -3.03
N GLN A 50 3.06 -18.70 -2.80
CA GLN A 50 4.41 -18.14 -2.99
C GLN A 50 4.68 -17.70 -4.44
N ASN A 51 4.11 -18.40 -5.43
CA ASN A 51 4.25 -18.05 -6.85
C ASN A 51 3.59 -16.69 -7.15
N GLU A 52 2.38 -16.49 -6.65
CA GLU A 52 1.62 -15.25 -6.83
C GLU A 52 2.25 -14.08 -6.05
N ILE A 53 2.78 -14.37 -4.86
CA ILE A 53 3.53 -13.39 -4.06
C ILE A 53 4.76 -12.91 -4.83
N GLN A 54 5.58 -13.84 -5.36
CA GLN A 54 6.75 -13.51 -6.16
C GLN A 54 6.37 -12.73 -7.43
N LEU A 55 5.28 -13.12 -8.06
CA LEU A 55 4.75 -12.42 -9.22
C LEU A 55 4.42 -10.96 -8.86
N ILE A 56 3.66 -10.72 -7.78
CA ILE A 56 3.30 -9.38 -7.32
C ILE A 56 4.54 -8.57 -6.93
N GLN A 57 5.56 -9.18 -6.34
CA GLN A 57 6.80 -8.51 -5.97
C GLN A 57 7.58 -7.93 -7.17
N THR A 58 7.31 -8.39 -8.39
CA THR A 58 7.85 -7.77 -9.60
C THR A 58 7.25 -6.41 -9.88
N SER A 59 6.08 -6.11 -9.32
CA SER A 59 5.40 -4.83 -9.53
C SER A 59 6.00 -3.69 -8.69
N PRO A 60 5.89 -2.44 -9.16
CA PRO A 60 6.43 -1.28 -8.45
C PRO A 60 5.85 -1.13 -7.04
N GLY A 61 6.76 -1.08 -6.06
CA GLY A 61 6.42 -0.83 -4.67
C GLY A 61 6.06 -2.05 -3.82
N PHE A 62 5.95 -3.23 -4.41
CA PHE A 62 5.64 -4.49 -3.71
C PHE A 62 6.87 -5.35 -3.39
N LYS A 63 8.02 -4.76 -3.16
CA LYS A 63 9.23 -5.52 -2.79
C LYS A 63 9.13 -6.26 -1.46
N ASN A 64 8.35 -5.71 -0.52
CA ASN A 64 8.12 -6.35 0.76
C ASN A 64 7.06 -7.45 0.57
N GLU A 65 7.42 -8.67 0.95
CA GLU A 65 6.57 -9.86 0.88
C GLU A 65 5.25 -9.67 1.63
N LEU A 66 5.30 -9.13 2.85
CA LEU A 66 4.09 -8.85 3.63
C LEU A 66 3.10 -7.91 2.92
N SER A 67 3.59 -7.00 2.08
CA SER A 67 2.71 -6.14 1.30
C SER A 67 1.99 -6.91 0.20
N ALA A 68 2.65 -7.88 -0.43
CA ALA A 68 2.05 -8.77 -1.41
C ALA A 68 1.05 -9.73 -0.75
N VAL A 69 1.41 -10.29 0.41
CA VAL A 69 0.51 -11.13 1.21
C VAL A 69 -0.73 -10.35 1.64
N ALA A 70 -0.57 -9.13 2.16
CA ALA A 70 -1.69 -8.28 2.56
C ALA A 70 -2.62 -7.94 1.38
N LEU A 71 -2.08 -7.82 0.16
CA LEU A 71 -2.88 -7.63 -1.04
C LEU A 71 -3.65 -8.90 -1.39
N ILE A 72 -2.99 -10.07 -1.42
CA ILE A 72 -3.62 -11.37 -1.73
C ILE A 72 -4.70 -11.71 -0.71
N SER A 73 -4.49 -11.43 0.57
CA SER A 73 -5.48 -11.69 1.62
C SER A 73 -6.79 -10.93 1.40
N GLU A 74 -6.75 -9.80 0.70
CA GLU A 74 -7.93 -8.98 0.41
C GLU A 74 -8.61 -9.36 -0.92
N ILE A 75 -7.83 -9.67 -1.98
CA ILE A 75 -8.39 -9.87 -3.32
C ILE A 75 -8.40 -11.33 -3.79
N GLY A 76 -7.72 -12.22 -3.05
CA GLY A 76 -7.46 -13.58 -3.51
C GLY A 76 -6.46 -13.64 -4.67
N VAL A 77 -6.26 -14.82 -5.20
CA VAL A 77 -5.39 -15.09 -6.36
C VAL A 77 -6.19 -15.39 -7.62
N ASP A 78 -7.44 -15.83 -7.47
CA ASP A 78 -8.33 -16.14 -8.60
C ASP A 78 -9.02 -14.87 -9.10
N MET A 79 -8.56 -14.37 -10.23
CA MET A 79 -9.12 -13.17 -10.87
C MET A 79 -10.43 -13.43 -11.63
N SER A 80 -10.94 -14.67 -11.68
CA SER A 80 -12.26 -14.98 -12.25
C SER A 80 -13.41 -14.43 -11.37
N GLU A 81 -13.18 -14.25 -10.08
CA GLU A 81 -14.13 -13.62 -9.14
C GLU A 81 -14.46 -12.16 -9.52
N PHE A 82 -13.61 -11.51 -10.28
CA PHE A 82 -13.83 -10.15 -10.76
C PHE A 82 -14.04 -10.13 -12.27
N HIS A 83 -15.21 -9.72 -12.74
CA HIS A 83 -15.52 -9.62 -14.16
C HIS A 83 -14.49 -8.79 -14.95
N SER A 84 -13.82 -7.83 -14.31
CA SER A 84 -12.80 -6.99 -14.93
C SER A 84 -11.93 -6.28 -13.90
N SER A 85 -10.76 -5.80 -14.33
CA SER A 85 -9.92 -4.92 -13.51
C SER A 85 -10.64 -3.63 -13.06
N LYS A 86 -11.62 -3.15 -13.84
CA LYS A 86 -12.46 -2.01 -13.47
C LYS A 86 -13.38 -2.37 -12.30
N HIS A 87 -13.93 -3.59 -12.30
CA HIS A 87 -14.77 -4.10 -11.21
C HIS A 87 -13.96 -4.22 -9.92
N LEU A 88 -12.78 -4.83 -9.97
CA LEU A 88 -11.84 -4.89 -8.83
C LEU A 88 -11.50 -3.50 -8.29
N CYS A 89 -11.17 -2.54 -9.17
CA CYS A 89 -10.86 -1.17 -8.73
C CYS A 89 -12.06 -0.46 -8.09
N SER A 90 -13.28 -0.75 -8.54
CA SER A 90 -14.50 -0.23 -7.94
C SER A 90 -14.74 -0.84 -6.57
N TRP A 91 -14.60 -2.15 -6.45
CA TRP A 91 -14.70 -2.89 -5.19
C TRP A 91 -13.67 -2.39 -4.17
N ALA A 92 -12.43 -2.16 -4.59
CA ALA A 92 -11.37 -1.58 -3.76
C ALA A 92 -11.58 -0.10 -3.40
N GLY A 93 -12.66 0.53 -3.86
CA GLY A 93 -12.93 1.94 -3.59
C GLY A 93 -11.96 2.92 -4.23
N LEU A 94 -11.32 2.52 -5.35
CA LEU A 94 -10.39 3.35 -6.11
C LEU A 94 -11.04 3.99 -7.37
N ALA A 95 -12.31 3.70 -7.60
CA ALA A 95 -13.09 4.33 -8.67
C ALA A 95 -13.97 5.45 -8.11
N PRO A 96 -14.18 6.55 -8.86
CA PRO A 96 -15.16 7.57 -8.47
C PRO A 96 -16.57 6.95 -8.50
N THR A 97 -17.38 7.31 -7.52
CA THR A 97 -18.79 6.95 -7.50
C THR A 97 -19.57 7.84 -8.45
N ASN A 98 -20.55 7.26 -9.13
CA ASN A 98 -21.52 8.05 -9.89
C ASN A 98 -22.70 8.37 -8.97
N ASN A 99 -22.65 9.52 -8.31
CA ASN A 99 -23.75 10.00 -7.49
C ASN A 99 -24.51 11.07 -8.27
N GLU A 100 -25.33 10.61 -9.20
CA GLU A 100 -26.18 11.44 -10.04
C GLU A 100 -27.65 11.06 -9.79
N SER A 101 -28.49 12.07 -9.54
CA SER A 101 -29.93 11.91 -9.36
C SER A 101 -30.65 13.02 -10.11
N ALA A 102 -31.61 12.66 -10.94
CA ALA A 102 -32.40 13.60 -11.77
C ALA A 102 -31.52 14.55 -12.60
N GLY A 103 -30.44 14.04 -13.23
CA GLY A 103 -29.51 14.81 -14.06
C GLY A 103 -28.56 15.73 -13.28
N LYS A 104 -28.63 15.76 -11.95
CA LYS A 104 -27.74 16.57 -11.10
C LYS A 104 -26.65 15.71 -10.47
N LYS A 105 -25.37 15.99 -10.82
CA LYS A 105 -24.20 15.35 -10.18
C LYS A 105 -24.00 15.90 -8.78
N LYS A 106 -24.22 15.08 -7.75
CA LYS A 106 -24.04 15.45 -6.33
C LYS A 106 -22.60 15.29 -5.86
N SER A 107 -21.91 14.24 -6.26
CA SER A 107 -20.52 13.99 -5.83
C SER A 107 -19.82 12.98 -6.74
N VAL A 108 -18.52 13.18 -6.96
CA VAL A 108 -17.60 12.24 -7.64
C VAL A 108 -16.53 11.70 -6.68
N ARG A 109 -16.84 11.65 -5.38
CA ARG A 109 -15.92 11.11 -4.39
C ARG A 109 -15.78 9.60 -4.58
N ILE A 110 -14.61 9.08 -4.24
CA ILE A 110 -14.40 7.63 -4.16
C ILE A 110 -15.23 7.03 -3.01
N SER A 111 -15.64 5.77 -3.16
CA SER A 111 -16.40 5.06 -2.13
C SER A 111 -15.57 4.85 -0.85
N LYS A 112 -16.23 4.50 0.26
CA LYS A 112 -15.58 4.09 1.51
C LYS A 112 -15.12 2.61 1.49
N ALA A 113 -15.40 1.87 0.41
CA ALA A 113 -14.98 0.48 0.24
C ALA A 113 -13.44 0.31 0.29
N GLY A 114 -13.00 -0.93 0.46
CA GLY A 114 -11.57 -1.28 0.51
C GLY A 114 -10.87 -0.68 1.73
N CYS A 115 -11.40 -0.90 2.92
CA CYS A 115 -10.88 -0.29 4.17
C CYS A 115 -9.43 -0.70 4.47
N TYR A 116 -8.97 -1.87 4.06
CA TYR A 116 -7.59 -2.33 4.22
C TYR A 116 -6.78 -2.19 2.92
N LEU A 117 -7.34 -2.63 1.79
CA LEU A 117 -6.67 -2.62 0.50
C LEU A 117 -6.34 -1.20 0.00
N LYS A 118 -7.29 -0.26 0.14
CA LYS A 118 -7.08 1.12 -0.33
C LYS A 118 -5.96 1.86 0.41
N PRO A 119 -5.85 1.85 1.75
CA PRO A 119 -4.71 2.43 2.45
C PRO A 119 -3.38 1.81 2.04
N LEU A 120 -3.29 0.49 1.90
CA LEU A 120 -2.10 -0.21 1.44
C LEU A 120 -1.67 0.31 0.05
N LEU A 121 -2.57 0.33 -0.92
CA LEU A 121 -2.27 0.80 -2.27
C LEU A 121 -1.92 2.29 -2.33
N VAL A 122 -2.55 3.12 -1.49
CA VAL A 122 -2.22 4.55 -1.38
C VAL A 122 -0.82 4.74 -0.79
N GLN A 123 -0.44 3.96 0.22
CA GLN A 123 0.90 3.99 0.80
C GLN A 123 1.95 3.60 -0.23
N ILE A 124 1.72 2.49 -0.94
CA ILE A 124 2.61 2.02 -2.01
C ILE A 124 2.71 3.06 -3.14
N ALA A 125 1.60 3.61 -3.60
CA ALA A 125 1.59 4.66 -4.63
C ALA A 125 2.42 5.89 -4.19
N ASN A 126 2.31 6.32 -2.93
CA ASN A 126 3.11 7.42 -2.39
C ASN A 126 4.62 7.10 -2.37
N ALA A 127 5.00 5.86 -2.08
CA ALA A 127 6.40 5.43 -2.11
C ALA A 127 6.92 5.38 -3.56
N VAL A 128 6.16 4.79 -4.48
CA VAL A 128 6.55 4.62 -5.89
C VAL A 128 6.73 5.96 -6.60
N VAL A 129 5.84 6.94 -6.40
CA VAL A 129 5.95 8.25 -7.07
C VAL A 129 7.15 9.09 -6.57
N LYS A 130 7.68 8.77 -5.39
CA LYS A 130 8.90 9.39 -4.86
C LYS A 130 10.16 8.70 -5.37
N SER A 131 10.06 7.46 -5.82
CA SER A 131 11.18 6.67 -6.31
C SER A 131 11.64 7.18 -7.69
N THR A 132 12.95 7.17 -7.91
CA THR A 132 13.56 7.45 -9.22
C THR A 132 13.55 6.24 -10.15
N LYS A 133 13.21 5.03 -9.62
CA LYS A 133 13.25 3.77 -10.38
C LYS A 133 12.12 3.62 -11.40
N TYR A 134 11.03 4.38 -11.24
CA TYR A 134 9.82 4.26 -12.06
C TYR A 134 9.44 5.63 -12.64
N PRO A 135 10.23 6.15 -13.59
CA PRO A 135 10.04 7.50 -14.14
C PRO A 135 8.70 7.65 -14.86
N GLU A 136 8.20 6.59 -15.51
CA GLU A 136 6.91 6.55 -16.18
C GLU A 136 5.74 6.79 -15.22
N ILE A 137 5.77 6.14 -14.05
CA ILE A 137 4.74 6.32 -13.00
C ILE A 137 4.82 7.72 -12.42
N ARG A 138 6.05 8.19 -12.14
CA ARG A 138 6.29 9.53 -11.61
C ARG A 138 5.81 10.61 -12.59
N ASN A 139 6.13 10.50 -13.86
CA ASN A 139 5.69 11.45 -14.89
C ASN A 139 4.17 11.48 -14.99
N LYS A 140 3.53 10.32 -15.00
CA LYS A 140 2.07 10.23 -14.99
C LYS A 140 1.45 10.87 -13.76
N TYR A 141 2.01 10.61 -12.57
CA TYR A 141 1.59 11.26 -11.33
C TYR A 141 1.71 12.79 -11.44
N LEU A 142 2.84 13.32 -11.89
CA LEU A 142 3.08 14.76 -12.02
C LEU A 142 2.06 15.42 -12.98
N ASN A 143 1.79 14.78 -14.11
CA ASN A 143 0.81 15.26 -15.09
C ASN A 143 -0.61 15.33 -14.51
N ILE A 144 -1.02 14.32 -13.72
CA ILE A 144 -2.33 14.33 -13.06
C ILE A 144 -2.33 15.33 -11.91
N LYS A 145 -1.26 15.39 -11.11
CA LYS A 145 -1.12 16.31 -9.98
C LYS A 145 -1.26 17.76 -10.40
N LYS A 146 -0.65 18.17 -11.52
CA LYS A 146 -0.72 19.52 -12.08
C LYS A 146 -2.17 19.96 -12.34
N ARG A 147 -3.05 19.04 -12.80
CA ARG A 147 -4.43 19.33 -13.19
C ARG A 147 -5.47 19.07 -12.08
N ARG A 148 -5.24 18.07 -11.24
CA ARG A 148 -6.26 17.52 -10.31
C ARG A 148 -5.84 17.50 -8.84
N GLY A 149 -4.59 17.88 -8.56
CA GLY A 149 -4.00 17.88 -7.22
C GLY A 149 -3.50 16.52 -6.75
N HIS A 150 -2.75 16.53 -5.64
CA HIS A 150 -2.04 15.38 -5.09
C HIS A 150 -2.97 14.18 -4.78
N LYS A 151 -4.04 14.40 -4.00
CA LYS A 151 -4.92 13.32 -3.54
C LYS A 151 -5.52 12.51 -4.70
N LYS A 152 -6.02 13.22 -5.75
CA LYS A 152 -6.58 12.57 -6.93
C LYS A 152 -5.51 11.85 -7.77
N ALA A 153 -4.30 12.42 -7.85
CA ALA A 153 -3.19 11.80 -8.56
C ALA A 153 -2.75 10.49 -7.89
N ILE A 154 -2.62 10.44 -6.57
CA ILE A 154 -2.25 9.23 -5.84
C ILE A 154 -3.30 8.13 -6.02
N ILE A 155 -4.59 8.44 -5.92
CA ILE A 155 -5.66 7.45 -6.18
C ILE A 155 -5.60 6.93 -7.61
N ALA A 156 -5.29 7.76 -8.60
CA ALA A 156 -5.14 7.32 -9.98
C ALA A 156 -3.94 6.37 -10.16
N ILE A 157 -2.81 6.61 -9.47
CA ILE A 157 -1.66 5.71 -9.48
C ILE A 157 -2.00 4.40 -8.75
N ALA A 158 -2.59 4.46 -7.55
CA ALA A 158 -3.04 3.28 -6.80
C ALA A 158 -3.97 2.39 -7.65
N ARG A 159 -4.94 3.00 -8.35
CA ARG A 159 -5.82 2.29 -9.29
C ARG A 159 -5.05 1.61 -10.42
N LYS A 160 -4.04 2.28 -10.98
CA LYS A 160 -3.22 1.67 -12.05
C LYS A 160 -2.38 0.51 -11.56
N LEU A 161 -1.78 0.62 -10.37
CA LEU A 161 -1.07 -0.49 -9.74
C LEU A 161 -1.99 -1.70 -9.57
N LEU A 162 -3.19 -1.50 -9.03
CA LEU A 162 -4.16 -2.59 -8.87
C LEU A 162 -4.61 -3.18 -10.21
N THR A 163 -4.79 -2.34 -11.24
CA THR A 163 -5.10 -2.82 -12.60
C THR A 163 -3.97 -3.69 -13.17
N ALA A 164 -2.71 -3.29 -12.98
CA ALA A 164 -1.56 -4.10 -13.42
C ALA A 164 -1.53 -5.45 -12.69
N ILE A 165 -1.70 -5.44 -11.36
CA ILE A 165 -1.72 -6.67 -10.55
C ILE A 165 -2.85 -7.61 -10.98
N TYR A 166 -4.05 -7.08 -11.28
CA TYR A 166 -5.14 -7.89 -11.82
C TYR A 166 -4.73 -8.65 -13.09
N HIS A 167 -4.08 -7.96 -14.03
CA HIS A 167 -3.62 -8.61 -15.28
C HIS A 167 -2.46 -9.57 -15.04
N MET A 168 -1.54 -9.23 -14.15
CA MET A 168 -0.43 -10.10 -13.75
C MET A 168 -0.94 -11.43 -13.17
N LEU A 169 -1.87 -11.38 -12.23
CA LEU A 169 -2.45 -12.58 -11.61
C LEU A 169 -3.32 -13.36 -12.62
N LYS A 170 -4.10 -12.67 -13.45
CA LYS A 170 -4.97 -13.33 -14.45
C LYS A 170 -4.19 -14.05 -15.53
N ASN A 171 -3.10 -13.44 -16.01
CA ASN A 171 -2.32 -13.97 -17.13
C ASN A 171 -1.07 -14.74 -16.66
N GLN A 172 -0.77 -14.74 -15.35
CA GLN A 172 0.47 -15.29 -14.79
C GLN A 172 1.74 -14.66 -15.40
N GLU A 173 1.72 -13.34 -15.62
CA GLU A 173 2.79 -12.59 -16.27
C GLU A 173 3.44 -11.60 -15.30
N VAL A 174 4.77 -11.44 -15.42
CA VAL A 174 5.53 -10.44 -14.67
C VAL A 174 5.13 -9.01 -15.03
N TYR A 175 5.36 -8.07 -14.12
CA TYR A 175 5.08 -6.67 -14.38
C TYR A 175 5.79 -6.13 -15.63
N GLN A 176 5.03 -5.50 -16.51
CA GLN A 176 5.52 -4.83 -17.71
C GLN A 176 5.22 -3.34 -17.64
N ALA A 177 6.28 -2.51 -17.75
CA ALA A 177 6.15 -1.04 -17.66
C ALA A 177 5.27 -0.45 -18.78
N GLN A 178 5.13 -1.14 -19.90
CA GLN A 178 4.29 -0.73 -21.03
C GLN A 178 2.79 -0.68 -20.71
N LEU A 179 2.35 -1.34 -19.62
CA LEU A 179 0.96 -1.29 -19.14
C LEU A 179 0.64 0.01 -18.38
N PHE A 180 1.60 0.88 -18.18
CA PHE A 180 1.47 2.21 -17.56
C PHE A 180 1.53 3.30 -18.63
#